data_b5e7977a0759ad07b4472aa5d0505b13
#
_entry.id   b5e7977a0759ad07b4472aa5d0505b13
#
_cell.length_a   1.000
_cell.length_b   1.000
_cell.length_c   1.000
_cell.angle_alpha   90.00
_cell.angle_beta   90.00
_cell.angle_gamma   90.00
#
_symmetry.space_group_name_H-M   'P 1'
#
loop_
_entity.id
_entity.type
_entity.pdbx_description
1 polymer ?
#
loop_
_entity_poly.entity_id
_entity_poly.type
_entity_poly.pdbx_seq_one_letter_code
_entity_poly.pdbx_strand_id
1 'polypeptide(L)'
;HGYRLKAKFWFTADKLDKNHWVVDFGGLKELKKLLENQFDHTTCIAFDDPKRAVFESLHGEGILDLRIMPRGTGIERIAEWCYEAANNHVIKLTDGRCKCSKVEVWEHENNSAICTGIVDTIKEDSEQLLLEDFVKEQPPSEEKSTWDLGTKWI
;
A
#
# COMPACT_ATOMS: atom_id res chain seq x y z
N HIS A 1 -5.38 -16.84 -0.25
CA HIS A 1 -6.59 -16.36 -0.91
C HIS A 1 -6.20 -15.49 -2.11
N GLY A 2 -6.95 -15.58 -3.21
CA GLY A 2 -6.86 -14.66 -4.34
C GLY A 2 -7.94 -13.61 -4.19
N TYR A 3 -7.56 -12.34 -4.12
CA TYR A 3 -8.49 -11.22 -3.98
C TYR A 3 -8.47 -10.34 -5.22
N ARG A 4 -9.60 -9.71 -5.51
CA ARG A 4 -9.65 -8.52 -6.32
C ARG A 4 -9.69 -7.32 -5.38
N LEU A 5 -8.53 -6.88 -4.92
CA LEU A 5 -8.44 -5.73 -4.04
C LEU A 5 -8.90 -4.46 -4.76
N LYS A 6 -9.69 -3.64 -4.05
CA LYS A 6 -10.08 -2.31 -4.47
C LYS A 6 -9.79 -1.36 -3.32
N ALA A 7 -9.12 -0.25 -3.59
CA ALA A 7 -8.84 0.77 -2.59
C ALA A 7 -9.42 2.13 -3.01
N LYS A 8 -9.95 2.87 -2.04
CA LYS A 8 -10.43 4.24 -2.21
C LYS A 8 -9.78 5.13 -1.15
N PHE A 9 -9.29 6.27 -1.60
CA PHE A 9 -8.53 7.20 -0.79
C PHE A 9 -9.26 8.53 -0.67
N TRP A 10 -9.19 9.15 0.49
CA TRP A 10 -9.67 10.50 0.74
C TRP A 10 -8.50 11.36 1.19
N PHE A 11 -8.34 12.50 0.52
CA PHE A 11 -7.30 13.45 0.83
C PHE A 11 -7.92 14.75 1.33
N THR A 12 -7.28 15.37 2.31
CA THR A 12 -7.67 16.66 2.88
C THR A 12 -6.48 17.61 2.89
N ALA A 13 -6.75 18.91 2.85
CA ALA A 13 -5.76 19.95 3.02
C ALA A 13 -6.40 21.15 3.73
N ASP A 14 -5.62 21.85 4.56
CA ASP A 14 -6.09 23.04 5.26
C ASP A 14 -6.36 24.21 4.29
N LYS A 15 -5.64 24.22 3.17
CA LYS A 15 -5.83 25.20 2.09
C LYS A 15 -5.59 24.55 0.73
N LEU A 16 -6.27 25.04 -0.29
CA LEU A 16 -6.04 24.63 -1.66
C LEU A 16 -4.69 25.16 -2.19
N ASP A 17 -4.16 24.54 -3.22
CA ASP A 17 -2.97 25.01 -3.91
C ASP A 17 -3.29 26.21 -4.85
N LYS A 18 -2.30 26.64 -5.62
CA LYS A 18 -2.45 27.75 -6.59
C LYS A 18 -3.46 27.46 -7.72
N ASN A 19 -3.81 26.22 -7.94
CA ASN A 19 -4.81 25.78 -8.92
C ASN A 19 -6.18 25.52 -8.28
N HIS A 20 -6.33 25.83 -6.97
CA HIS A 20 -7.53 25.54 -6.17
C HIS A 20 -7.79 24.02 -5.98
N TRP A 21 -6.73 23.20 -5.94
CA TRP A 21 -6.82 21.76 -5.74
C TRP A 21 -6.34 21.34 -4.35
N VAL A 22 -6.94 20.26 -3.83
CA VAL A 22 -6.41 19.55 -2.64
C VAL A 22 -5.11 18.87 -3.03
N VAL A 23 -5.11 18.10 -4.11
CA VAL A 23 -3.95 17.40 -4.65
C VAL A 23 -4.11 17.26 -6.17
N ASP A 24 -3.00 17.34 -6.90
CA ASP A 24 -3.00 17.01 -8.33
C ASP A 24 -3.06 15.49 -8.52
N PHE A 25 -4.08 15.00 -9.20
CA PHE A 25 -4.22 13.58 -9.51
C PHE A 25 -3.07 13.04 -10.38
N GLY A 26 -2.44 13.89 -11.19
CA GLY A 26 -1.23 13.52 -11.94
C GLY A 26 -0.08 13.10 -11.02
N GLY A 27 0.04 13.72 -9.86
CA GLY A 27 1.03 13.37 -8.83
C GLY A 27 0.76 12.05 -8.11
N LEU A 28 -0.43 11.47 -8.23
CA LEU A 28 -0.77 10.18 -7.60
C LEU A 28 -0.33 8.95 -8.42
N LYS A 29 0.28 9.13 -9.59
CA LYS A 29 0.74 8.03 -10.44
C LYS A 29 1.76 7.14 -9.73
N GLU A 30 2.67 7.74 -8.96
CA GLU A 30 3.69 6.98 -8.22
C GLU A 30 3.06 6.20 -7.05
N LEU A 31 2.05 6.74 -6.39
CA LEU A 31 1.26 6.00 -5.41
C LEU A 31 0.58 4.78 -6.06
N LYS A 32 -0.01 4.97 -7.25
CA LYS A 32 -0.61 3.86 -7.99
C LYS A 32 0.41 2.76 -8.28
N LYS A 33 1.59 3.10 -8.78
CA LYS A 33 2.67 2.13 -9.06
C LYS A 33 3.12 1.40 -7.78
N LEU A 34 3.22 2.11 -6.66
CA LEU A 34 3.56 1.52 -5.37
C LEU A 34 2.55 0.46 -4.95
N LEU A 35 1.25 0.76 -5.08
CA LEU A 35 0.16 -0.16 -4.76
C LEU A 35 0.15 -1.37 -5.72
N GLU A 36 0.34 -1.14 -7.01
CA GLU A 36 0.44 -2.21 -8.01
C GLU A 36 1.65 -3.11 -7.72
N ASN A 37 2.81 -2.53 -7.42
CA ASN A 37 4.00 -3.30 -7.06
C ASN A 37 3.80 -4.16 -5.81
N GLN A 38 3.02 -3.68 -4.85
CA GLN A 38 2.78 -4.40 -3.60
C GLN A 38 1.74 -5.52 -3.78
N PHE A 39 0.67 -5.27 -4.55
CA PHE A 39 -0.51 -6.13 -4.51
C PHE A 39 -0.89 -6.77 -5.85
N ASP A 40 -0.42 -6.24 -6.98
CA ASP A 40 -0.84 -6.75 -8.28
C ASP A 40 0.00 -7.96 -8.70
N HIS A 41 -0.66 -9.12 -8.87
CA HIS A 41 -0.02 -10.40 -9.21
C HIS A 41 1.08 -10.84 -8.23
N THR A 42 0.93 -10.48 -6.95
CA THR A 42 1.88 -10.81 -5.90
C THR A 42 1.29 -11.75 -4.86
N THR A 43 2.17 -12.40 -4.10
CA THR A 43 1.80 -13.20 -2.92
C THR A 43 2.24 -12.45 -1.66
N CYS A 44 1.28 -11.97 -0.88
CA CYS A 44 1.55 -11.30 0.38
C CYS A 44 1.49 -12.28 1.55
N ILE A 45 2.53 -12.28 2.39
CA ILE A 45 2.55 -13.03 3.65
C ILE A 45 2.90 -12.09 4.81
N ALA A 46 2.58 -12.51 6.04
CA ALA A 46 2.98 -11.77 7.23
C ALA A 46 4.48 -11.94 7.50
N PHE A 47 5.11 -10.94 8.11
CA PHE A 47 6.53 -11.00 8.48
C PHE A 47 6.84 -12.17 9.42
N ASP A 48 5.91 -12.47 10.33
CA ASP A 48 5.98 -13.52 11.34
C ASP A 48 5.33 -14.85 10.89
N ASP A 49 5.06 -15.01 9.59
CA ASP A 49 4.49 -16.25 9.07
C ASP A 49 5.44 -17.44 9.33
N PRO A 50 4.98 -18.51 10.00
CA PRO A 50 5.81 -19.66 10.35
C PRO A 50 6.34 -20.43 9.12
N LYS A 51 5.79 -20.17 7.93
CA LYS A 51 6.23 -20.76 6.66
C LYS A 51 6.98 -19.78 5.76
N ARG A 52 7.37 -18.63 6.28
CA ARG A 52 8.06 -17.58 5.52
C ARG A 52 9.24 -18.13 4.70
N ALA A 53 10.11 -18.95 5.31
CA ALA A 53 11.26 -19.51 4.60
C ALA A 53 10.87 -20.37 3.36
N VAL A 54 9.71 -21.02 3.38
CA VAL A 54 9.20 -21.76 2.21
C VAL A 54 8.81 -20.81 1.10
N PHE A 55 8.09 -19.72 1.41
CA PHE A 55 7.69 -18.72 0.43
C PHE A 55 8.89 -17.97 -0.15
N GLU A 56 9.91 -17.67 0.67
CA GLU A 56 11.16 -17.06 0.21
C GLU A 56 11.90 -18.00 -0.77
N SER A 57 11.93 -19.31 -0.52
CA SER A 57 12.49 -20.31 -1.47
C SER A 57 11.74 -20.29 -2.80
N LEU A 58 10.42 -20.34 -2.76
CA LEU A 58 9.57 -20.31 -3.97
C LEU A 58 9.74 -19.01 -4.77
N HIS A 59 9.93 -17.90 -4.09
CA HIS A 59 10.26 -16.62 -4.72
C HIS A 59 11.64 -16.68 -5.38
N GLY A 60 12.64 -17.21 -4.70
CA GLY A 60 14.00 -17.38 -5.24
C GLY A 60 14.05 -18.30 -6.47
N GLU A 61 13.11 -19.24 -6.59
CA GLU A 61 12.94 -20.11 -7.75
C GLU A 61 12.10 -19.47 -8.88
N GLY A 62 11.58 -18.26 -8.66
CA GLY A 62 10.73 -17.56 -9.64
C GLY A 62 9.31 -18.14 -9.79
N ILE A 63 8.86 -18.94 -8.83
CA ILE A 63 7.53 -19.57 -8.85
C ILE A 63 6.42 -18.58 -8.46
N LEU A 64 6.74 -17.63 -7.56
CA LEU A 64 5.83 -16.59 -7.12
C LEU A 64 6.57 -15.28 -6.92
N ASP A 65 5.82 -14.17 -6.92
CA ASP A 65 6.33 -12.83 -6.59
C ASP A 65 5.91 -12.49 -5.16
N LEU A 66 6.87 -12.57 -4.22
CA LEU A 66 6.62 -12.45 -2.78
C LEU A 66 6.66 -11.00 -2.31
N ARG A 67 5.72 -10.65 -1.43
CA ARG A 67 5.74 -9.42 -0.63
C ARG A 67 5.54 -9.76 0.83
N ILE A 68 6.34 -9.17 1.69
CA ILE A 68 6.23 -9.34 3.13
C ILE A 68 5.43 -8.16 3.71
N MET A 69 4.40 -8.46 4.48
CA MET A 69 3.59 -7.47 5.18
C MET A 69 4.04 -7.35 6.64
N PRO A 70 4.42 -6.16 7.12
CA PRO A 70 5.05 -6.02 8.43
C PRO A 70 4.15 -6.43 9.60
N ARG A 71 2.83 -6.23 9.46
CA ARG A 71 1.86 -6.42 10.54
C ARG A 71 0.74 -7.42 10.23
N GLY A 72 0.93 -8.26 9.21
CA GLY A 72 -0.06 -9.26 8.80
C GLY A 72 -0.77 -8.92 7.49
N THR A 73 -1.62 -9.84 7.02
CA THR A 73 -2.25 -9.82 5.69
C THR A 73 -3.78 -9.73 5.73
N GLY A 74 -4.39 -9.50 6.90
CA GLY A 74 -5.82 -9.21 7.00
C GLY A 74 -6.19 -7.91 6.30
N ILE A 75 -7.46 -7.78 5.90
CA ILE A 75 -7.93 -6.61 5.16
C ILE A 75 -7.72 -5.30 5.93
N GLU A 76 -7.77 -5.32 7.27
CA GLU A 76 -7.48 -4.19 8.13
C GLU A 76 -6.01 -3.77 8.02
N ARG A 77 -5.08 -4.73 7.99
CA ARG A 77 -3.65 -4.48 7.84
C ARG A 77 -3.28 -4.01 6.44
N ILE A 78 -4.01 -4.48 5.44
CA ILE A 78 -3.89 -3.96 4.06
C ILE A 78 -4.38 -2.50 4.01
N ALA A 79 -5.49 -2.18 4.70
CA ALA A 79 -6.00 -0.81 4.77
C ALA A 79 -5.03 0.14 5.49
N GLU A 80 -4.39 -0.30 6.58
CA GLU A 80 -3.34 0.45 7.27
C GLU A 80 -2.13 0.70 6.35
N TRP A 81 -1.64 -0.33 5.68
CA TRP A 81 -0.52 -0.21 4.75
C TRP A 81 -0.83 0.79 3.62
N CYS A 82 -2.02 0.68 3.03
CA CYS A 82 -2.49 1.62 2.01
C CYS A 82 -2.59 3.06 2.54
N TYR A 83 -3.03 3.23 3.78
CA TYR A 83 -3.11 4.53 4.43
C TYR A 83 -1.72 5.15 4.62
N GLU A 84 -0.76 4.39 5.16
CA GLU A 84 0.61 4.84 5.36
C GLU A 84 1.27 5.24 4.04
N ALA A 85 1.16 4.37 3.02
CA ALA A 85 1.70 4.63 1.69
C ALA A 85 1.12 5.92 1.08
N ALA A 86 -0.21 6.08 1.13
CA ALA A 86 -0.88 7.25 0.58
C ALA A 86 -0.54 8.53 1.36
N ASN A 87 -0.53 8.47 2.70
CA ASN A 87 -0.24 9.62 3.55
C ASN A 87 1.20 10.10 3.36
N ASN A 88 2.16 9.19 3.39
CA ASN A 88 3.58 9.51 3.16
C ASN A 88 3.80 10.09 1.77
N HIS A 89 3.14 9.53 0.76
CA HIS A 89 3.24 10.02 -0.61
C HIS A 89 2.72 11.46 -0.74
N VAL A 90 1.50 11.74 -0.26
CA VAL A 90 0.90 13.07 -0.45
C VAL A 90 1.54 14.15 0.42
N ILE A 91 2.04 13.79 1.61
CA ILE A 91 2.83 14.71 2.45
C ILE A 91 4.08 15.16 1.69
N LYS A 92 4.83 14.22 1.11
CA LYS A 92 6.03 14.52 0.31
C LYS A 92 5.67 15.32 -0.95
N LEU A 93 4.62 14.91 -1.66
CA LEU A 93 4.18 15.58 -2.90
C LEU A 93 3.76 17.04 -2.70
N THR A 94 3.26 17.37 -1.51
CA THR A 94 2.62 18.69 -1.23
C THR A 94 3.31 19.48 -0.13
N ASP A 95 4.54 19.13 0.24
CA ASP A 95 5.30 19.76 1.34
C ASP A 95 4.48 19.85 2.65
N GLY A 96 3.77 18.78 2.99
CA GLY A 96 2.98 18.66 4.21
C GLY A 96 1.59 19.29 4.16
N ARG A 97 1.21 19.97 3.05
CA ARG A 97 -0.07 20.66 2.92
C ARG A 97 -1.28 19.70 2.86
N CYS A 98 -1.12 18.57 2.17
CA CYS A 98 -2.15 17.55 1.99
C CYS A 98 -1.86 16.33 2.86
N LYS A 99 -2.91 15.69 3.35
CA LYS A 99 -2.85 14.44 4.12
C LYS A 99 -3.88 13.45 3.60
N CYS A 100 -3.59 12.17 3.73
CA CYS A 100 -4.60 11.13 3.60
C CYS A 100 -5.45 11.14 4.87
N SER A 101 -6.76 11.31 4.76
CA SER A 101 -7.66 11.32 5.90
C SER A 101 -8.35 9.98 6.13
N LYS A 102 -8.49 9.19 5.08
CA LYS A 102 -9.18 7.91 5.14
C LYS A 102 -8.77 7.03 3.96
N VAL A 103 -8.68 5.74 4.20
CA VAL A 103 -8.62 4.71 3.16
C VAL A 103 -9.66 3.65 3.45
N GLU A 104 -10.32 3.16 2.42
CA GLU A 104 -11.18 1.99 2.49
C GLU A 104 -10.70 0.97 1.47
N VAL A 105 -10.49 -0.27 1.91
CA VAL A 105 -10.03 -1.37 1.07
C VAL A 105 -11.06 -2.49 1.10
N TRP A 106 -11.39 -3.00 -0.08
CA TRP A 106 -12.30 -4.14 -0.28
C TRP A 106 -11.52 -5.35 -0.76
N GLU A 107 -11.80 -6.50 -0.18
CA GLU A 107 -11.34 -7.80 -0.69
C GLU A 107 -12.30 -8.39 -1.72
N HIS A 108 -13.59 -8.06 -1.57
CA HIS A 108 -14.69 -8.31 -2.51
C HIS A 108 -15.86 -7.36 -2.22
N GLU A 109 -16.98 -7.51 -2.93
CA GLU A 109 -18.06 -6.51 -2.91
C GLU A 109 -18.70 -6.24 -1.54
N ASN A 110 -18.66 -7.22 -0.63
CA ASN A 110 -19.38 -7.17 0.66
C ASN A 110 -18.46 -6.94 1.87
N ASN A 111 -17.14 -7.09 1.74
CA ASN A 111 -16.22 -6.97 2.85
C ASN A 111 -15.20 -5.87 2.59
N SER A 112 -15.15 -4.90 3.49
CA SER A 112 -14.16 -3.84 3.45
C SER A 112 -13.65 -3.52 4.86
N ALA A 113 -12.45 -2.93 4.92
CA ALA A 113 -11.91 -2.32 6.11
C ALA A 113 -11.59 -0.85 5.85
N ILE A 114 -11.75 -0.03 6.88
CA ILE A 114 -11.50 1.41 6.83
C ILE A 114 -10.38 1.75 7.81
N CYS A 115 -9.39 2.50 7.33
CA CYS A 115 -8.36 3.12 8.14
C CYS A 115 -8.48 4.65 8.06
N THR A 116 -8.59 5.33 9.20
CA THR A 116 -8.68 6.81 9.31
C THR A 116 -7.46 7.44 9.96
N GLY A 117 -6.43 6.67 10.18
CA GLY A 117 -5.18 7.04 10.83
C GLY A 117 -4.58 5.82 11.52
N ILE A 118 -3.30 5.87 11.81
CA ILE A 118 -2.67 4.84 12.62
C ILE A 118 -3.10 5.12 14.05
N VAL A 119 -3.90 4.24 14.61
CA VAL A 119 -4.11 4.25 16.05
C VAL A 119 -2.85 3.63 16.63
N ASP A 120 -2.00 4.44 17.26
CA ASP A 120 -0.87 3.99 18.08
C ASP A 120 -1.43 3.23 19.29
N THR A 121 -1.95 2.05 19.05
CA THR A 121 -2.24 1.09 20.09
C THR A 121 -1.09 0.08 20.08
N ILE A 122 -0.27 0.22 21.09
CA ILE A 122 0.86 -0.62 21.45
C ILE A 122 2.19 -0.02 20.95
N LYS A 123 2.83 0.77 21.83
CA LYS A 123 4.27 0.84 21.92
C LYS A 123 4.74 -0.55 22.35
N GLU A 124 4.83 -1.48 21.43
CA GLU A 124 5.73 -2.60 21.61
C GLU A 124 7.11 -2.14 21.16
N ASP A 125 8.09 -2.31 22.06
CA ASP A 125 9.52 -2.13 21.84
C ASP A 125 10.05 -3.10 20.79
N SER A 126 9.56 -3.01 19.58
CA SER A 126 10.11 -3.70 18.43
C SER A 126 10.32 -2.67 17.34
N GLU A 127 11.57 -2.51 16.98
CA GLU A 127 12.13 -1.69 15.93
C GLU A 127 11.11 -1.33 14.87
N GLN A 128 10.75 -0.08 14.86
CA GLN A 128 9.85 0.52 13.88
C GLN A 128 10.59 0.48 12.53
N LEU A 129 10.49 -0.66 11.86
CA LEU A 129 10.86 -0.77 10.44
C LEU A 129 9.94 0.20 9.71
N LEU A 130 10.48 1.35 9.41
CA LEU A 130 9.78 2.35 8.61
C LEU A 130 9.34 1.69 7.31
N LEU A 131 8.14 1.97 6.84
CA LEU A 131 7.62 1.49 5.56
C LEU A 131 8.64 1.71 4.42
N GLU A 132 9.45 2.78 4.52
CA GLU A 132 10.52 3.09 3.57
C GLU A 132 11.64 2.07 3.57
N ASP A 133 12.04 1.53 4.71
CA ASP A 133 13.07 0.51 4.80
C ASP A 133 12.52 -0.82 4.30
N PHE A 134 11.27 -1.09 4.60
CA PHE A 134 10.57 -2.28 4.14
C PHE A 134 10.39 -2.30 2.60
N VAL A 135 10.08 -1.16 1.99
CA VAL A 135 9.96 -1.03 0.52
C VAL A 135 11.32 -1.18 -0.15
N LYS A 136 12.41 -0.76 0.49
CA LYS A 136 13.78 -0.92 -0.04
C LYS A 136 14.27 -2.37 -0.02
N GLU A 137 13.78 -3.18 0.92
CA GLU A 137 14.11 -4.60 1.03
C GLU A 137 13.31 -5.50 0.06
N GLN A 138 12.26 -4.96 -0.58
CA GLN A 138 11.52 -5.71 -1.59
C GLN A 138 12.38 -5.87 -2.85
N PRO A 139 12.45 -7.08 -3.44
CA PRO A 139 13.17 -7.28 -4.68
C PRO A 139 12.58 -6.37 -5.78
N PRO A 140 13.42 -5.82 -6.68
CA PRO A 140 12.93 -5.02 -7.79
C PRO A 140 11.97 -5.85 -8.62
N SER A 141 10.76 -5.34 -8.84
CA SER A 141 9.84 -5.95 -9.80
C SER A 141 10.48 -5.85 -11.19
N GLU A 142 10.62 -6.97 -11.89
CA GLU A 142 10.92 -6.93 -13.33
C GLU A 142 9.86 -6.05 -14.01
N GLU A 143 10.29 -5.22 -14.96
CA GLU A 143 9.37 -4.36 -15.73
C GLU A 143 8.30 -5.25 -16.38
N LYS A 144 7.13 -5.32 -15.73
CA LYS A 144 5.98 -6.01 -16.31
C LYS A 144 5.47 -5.16 -17.45
N SER A 145 5.37 -5.76 -18.63
CA SER A 145 4.83 -5.16 -19.86
C SER A 145 3.54 -4.39 -19.56
N THR A 146 3.50 -3.15 -20.03
CA THR A 146 2.35 -2.25 -19.90
C THR A 146 1.15 -2.81 -20.66
N TRP A 147 0.22 -3.45 -19.95
CA TRP A 147 -1.14 -3.60 -20.46
C TRP A 147 -1.85 -2.27 -20.28
N ASP A 148 -2.38 -1.73 -21.36
CA ASP A 148 -3.22 -0.54 -21.33
C ASP A 148 -4.55 -0.89 -20.62
N LEU A 149 -4.58 -0.67 -19.32
CA LEU A 149 -5.77 -0.82 -18.49
C LEU A 149 -6.46 0.54 -18.49
N GLY A 150 -7.35 0.73 -19.45
CA GLY A 150 -8.31 1.84 -19.42
C GLY A 150 -8.90 2.00 -18.03
N THR A 151 -9.11 3.25 -17.62
CA THR A 151 -9.62 3.78 -16.34
C THR A 151 -10.18 2.71 -15.41
N LYS A 152 -9.33 2.07 -14.62
CA LYS A 152 -9.74 1.08 -13.64
C LYS A 152 -9.45 1.57 -12.24
N TRP A 153 -10.47 1.55 -11.44
CA TRP A 153 -10.41 1.68 -10.00
C TRP A 153 -9.53 0.54 -9.46
N ILE A 154 -8.52 0.87 -8.70
CA ILE A 154 -7.70 -0.09 -7.96
C ILE A 154 -8.40 -0.38 -6.64
#